data_f572af1b01c94438e11ebfbfd7f12a6f
#
_entry.id   f572af1b01c94438e11ebfbfd7f12a6f
#
_cell.length_a   1.000
_cell.length_b   1.000
_cell.length_c   1.000
_cell.angle_alpha   90.00
_cell.angle_beta   90.00
_cell.angle_gamma   90.00
#
_symmetry.space_group_name_H-M   'P 1'
#
loop_
_entity.id
_entity.type
_entity.pdbx_description
1 polymer ?
#
loop_
_entity_poly.entity_id
_entity_poly.type
_entity_poly.pdbx_seq_one_letter_code
_entity_poly.pdbx_strand_id
1 'polypeptide(L)'
;MFVVLLTYEKDLAEVDRLMKEHMRFVQEQYDAGVFVVSGRRVPRTGGVILARGTDKQGLEAIMARDPFVREGAARFEVIEFNASQMRAGFKPYT
;
A
#
# COMPACT_ATOMS: atom_id res chain seq x y z
N MET A 1 4.46 -0.65 -12.76
CA MET A 1 3.95 -1.35 -11.57
C MET A 1 4.76 -0.97 -10.36
N PHE A 2 4.18 -1.06 -9.17
CA PHE A 2 4.82 -0.55 -7.95
C PHE A 2 4.68 -1.52 -6.81
N VAL A 3 5.72 -1.58 -5.98
CA VAL A 3 5.65 -2.18 -4.65
C VAL A 3 5.73 -1.05 -3.64
N VAL A 4 4.77 -1.00 -2.72
CA VAL A 4 4.80 -0.05 -1.60
C VAL A 4 5.13 -0.82 -0.34
N LEU A 5 6.16 -0.36 0.37
CA LEU A 5 6.54 -0.92 1.66
C LEU A 5 6.13 0.07 2.74
N LEU A 6 5.26 -0.36 3.66
CA LEU A 6 4.90 0.40 4.85
C LEU A 6 5.68 -0.15 6.04
N THR A 7 6.25 0.74 6.84
CA THR A 7 6.96 0.38 8.06
C THR A 7 6.35 1.16 9.22
N TYR A 8 5.94 0.45 10.29
CA TYR A 8 5.35 1.10 11.45
C TYR A 8 6.41 1.93 12.19
N GLU A 9 6.01 3.13 12.60
CA GLU A 9 6.85 4.08 13.35
C GLU A 9 6.39 4.23 14.80
N LYS A 10 5.22 3.66 15.14
CA LYS A 10 4.64 3.70 16.47
C LYS A 10 4.28 2.29 16.92
N ASP A 11 3.92 2.13 18.19
CA ASP A 11 3.55 0.82 18.73
C ASP A 11 2.25 0.30 18.12
N LEU A 12 2.00 -1.00 18.29
CA LEU A 12 0.85 -1.65 17.69
C LEU A 12 -0.48 -1.15 18.24
N ALA A 13 -0.51 -0.64 19.48
CA ALA A 13 -1.73 -0.07 20.02
C ALA A 13 -2.16 1.17 19.22
N GLU A 14 -1.21 2.01 18.83
CA GLU A 14 -1.49 3.18 18.01
C GLU A 14 -1.89 2.78 16.58
N VAL A 15 -1.22 1.79 16.01
CA VAL A 15 -1.56 1.24 14.70
C VAL A 15 -2.99 0.68 14.74
N ASP A 16 -3.33 -0.08 15.75
CA ASP A 16 -4.67 -0.68 15.88
C ASP A 16 -5.76 0.39 16.04
N ARG A 17 -5.45 1.49 16.70
CA ARG A 17 -6.39 2.62 16.82
C ARG A 17 -6.78 3.19 15.46
N LEU A 18 -5.87 3.18 14.50
CA LEU A 18 -6.08 3.74 13.17
C LEU A 18 -6.55 2.69 12.14
N MET A 19 -6.64 1.43 12.53
CA MET A 19 -6.85 0.32 11.60
C MET A 19 -8.14 0.45 10.80
N LYS A 20 -9.23 0.86 11.43
CA LYS A 20 -10.52 0.95 10.76
C LYS A 20 -10.50 1.97 9.63
N GLU A 21 -9.93 3.15 9.89
CA GLU A 21 -9.79 4.20 8.86
C GLU A 21 -8.82 3.76 7.76
N HIS A 22 -7.72 3.13 8.15
CA HIS A 22 -6.73 2.61 7.21
C HIS A 22 -7.37 1.60 6.26
N MET A 23 -8.16 0.66 6.76
CA MET A 23 -8.81 -0.35 5.92
C MET A 23 -9.85 0.27 4.98
N ARG A 24 -10.51 1.33 5.39
CA ARG A 24 -11.40 2.08 4.50
C ARG A 24 -10.63 2.73 3.35
N PHE A 25 -9.50 3.35 3.65
CA PHE A 25 -8.61 3.92 2.63
C PHE A 25 -8.14 2.83 1.65
N VAL A 26 -7.70 1.69 2.18
CA VAL A 26 -7.23 0.57 1.36
C VAL A 26 -8.33 0.10 0.40
N GLN A 27 -9.55 -0.07 0.91
CA GLN A 27 -10.67 -0.50 0.07
C GLN A 27 -10.98 0.50 -1.05
N GLU A 28 -10.89 1.80 -0.77
CA GLU A 28 -11.06 2.83 -1.78
C GLU A 28 -10.06 2.67 -2.93
N GLN A 29 -8.82 2.30 -2.62
CA GLN A 29 -7.79 2.12 -3.63
C GLN A 29 -7.98 0.83 -4.44
N TYR A 30 -8.53 -0.23 -3.85
CA TYR A 30 -8.96 -1.39 -4.60
C TYR A 30 -10.11 -1.04 -5.55
N ASP A 31 -11.09 -0.30 -5.07
CA ASP A 31 -12.24 0.11 -5.89
C ASP A 31 -11.80 1.00 -7.06
N ALA A 32 -10.78 1.82 -6.86
CA ALA A 32 -10.21 2.68 -7.89
C ALA A 32 -9.30 1.92 -8.87
N GLY A 33 -9.00 0.65 -8.63
CA GLY A 33 -8.13 -0.15 -9.48
C GLY A 33 -6.64 0.13 -9.30
N VAL A 34 -6.25 0.80 -8.22
CA VAL A 34 -4.86 1.14 -7.94
C VAL A 34 -4.15 0.02 -7.18
N PHE A 35 -4.77 -0.52 -6.14
CA PHE A 35 -4.19 -1.63 -5.38
C PHE A 35 -4.60 -2.97 -5.99
N VAL A 36 -3.64 -3.89 -6.09
CA VAL A 36 -3.83 -5.23 -6.67
C VAL A 36 -3.85 -6.30 -5.58
N VAL A 37 -2.90 -6.24 -4.67
CA VAL A 37 -2.80 -7.17 -3.54
C VAL A 37 -2.06 -6.45 -2.42
N SER A 38 -2.43 -6.75 -1.18
CA SER A 38 -1.78 -6.16 -0.02
C SER A 38 -1.87 -7.11 1.17
N GLY A 39 -0.99 -6.91 2.14
CA GLY A 39 -1.00 -7.71 3.35
C GLY A 39 -0.01 -7.20 4.37
N ARG A 40 -0.06 -7.81 5.57
CA ARG A 40 0.87 -7.51 6.65
C ARG A 40 2.21 -8.16 6.40
N ARG A 41 3.26 -7.49 6.81
CA ARG A 41 4.58 -8.11 6.88
C ARG A 41 4.60 -9.15 8.00
N VAL A 42 5.44 -10.16 7.83
CA VAL A 42 5.67 -11.20 8.84
C VAL A 42 7.14 -11.12 9.24
N PRO A 43 7.45 -10.75 10.49
CA PRO A 43 6.57 -10.35 11.60
C PRO A 43 5.83 -9.04 11.31
N ARG A 44 4.87 -8.70 12.14
CA ARG A 44 3.97 -7.55 11.95
C ARG A 44 4.69 -6.22 12.21
N THR A 45 5.49 -5.79 11.25
CA THR A 45 6.26 -4.53 11.30
C THR A 45 5.80 -3.50 10.30
N GLY A 46 4.77 -3.81 9.52
CA GLY A 46 4.25 -2.96 8.48
C GLY A 46 3.39 -3.73 7.49
N GLY A 47 3.36 -3.24 6.26
CA GLY A 47 2.59 -3.86 5.18
C GLY A 47 3.33 -3.81 3.86
N VAL A 48 2.81 -4.56 2.89
CA VAL A 48 3.29 -4.57 1.51
C VAL A 48 2.07 -4.43 0.61
N ILE A 49 2.18 -3.59 -0.42
CA ILE A 49 1.12 -3.36 -1.38
C ILE A 49 1.71 -3.47 -2.79
N LEU A 50 1.02 -4.18 -3.67
CA LEU A 50 1.30 -4.15 -5.09
C LEU A 50 0.29 -3.21 -5.74
N ALA A 51 0.76 -2.23 -6.52
CA ALA A 51 -0.08 -1.17 -7.07
C ALA A 51 0.23 -0.90 -8.55
N ARG A 52 -0.75 -0.34 -9.25
CA ARG A 52 -0.67 -0.01 -10.67
C ARG A 52 -1.67 1.11 -10.99
N GLY A 53 -1.76 1.51 -12.25
CA GLY A 53 -2.82 2.42 -12.72
C GLY A 53 -2.58 3.90 -12.47
N THR A 54 -1.38 4.26 -11.99
CA THR A 54 -0.96 5.64 -11.80
C THR A 54 0.55 5.71 -11.97
N ASP A 55 1.12 6.91 -11.99
CA ASP A 55 2.57 7.07 -11.97
C ASP A 55 3.09 7.10 -10.52
N LYS A 56 4.41 7.14 -10.35
CA LYS A 56 5.03 7.12 -9.03
C LYS A 56 4.60 8.31 -8.18
N GLN A 57 4.59 9.51 -8.78
CA GLN A 57 4.20 10.72 -8.08
C GLN A 57 2.73 10.66 -7.63
N GLY A 58 1.85 10.16 -8.49
CA GLY A 58 0.45 9.96 -8.16
C GLY A 58 0.26 8.96 -7.02
N LEU A 59 1.02 7.86 -7.03
CA LEU A 59 0.95 6.86 -5.97
C LEU A 59 1.48 7.41 -4.65
N GLU A 60 2.56 8.19 -4.68
CA GLU A 60 3.07 8.83 -3.47
C GLU A 60 2.04 9.79 -2.86
N ALA A 61 1.32 10.53 -3.70
CA ALA A 61 0.23 11.39 -3.24
C ALA A 61 -0.92 10.60 -2.62
N ILE A 62 -1.25 9.44 -3.20
CA ILE A 62 -2.27 8.53 -2.64
C ILE A 62 -1.81 8.03 -1.27
N MET A 63 -0.58 7.54 -1.17
CA MET A 63 -0.06 6.98 0.09
C MET A 63 0.01 8.01 1.20
N ALA A 64 0.23 9.28 0.89
CA ALA A 64 0.24 10.35 1.87
C ALA A 64 -1.11 10.55 2.56
N ARG A 65 -2.21 10.05 1.96
CA ARG A 65 -3.56 10.13 2.53
C ARG A 65 -3.90 8.94 3.43
N ASP A 66 -3.08 7.88 3.42
CA ASP A 66 -3.29 6.74 4.32
C ASP A 66 -3.27 7.25 5.76
N PRO A 67 -4.29 6.95 6.58
CA PRO A 67 -4.31 7.37 7.98
C PRO A 67 -3.06 6.98 8.76
N PHE A 68 -2.46 5.83 8.49
CA PHE A 68 -1.19 5.44 9.12
C PHE A 68 -0.08 6.44 8.80
N VAL A 69 0.01 6.89 7.56
CA VAL A 69 1.04 7.84 7.12
C VAL A 69 0.72 9.23 7.61
N ARG A 70 -0.52 9.66 7.40
CA ARG A 70 -0.99 11.00 7.79
C ARG A 70 -0.79 11.28 9.27
N GLU A 71 -1.03 10.26 10.13
CA GLU A 71 -0.90 10.39 11.59
C GLU A 71 0.48 10.02 12.12
N GLY A 72 1.44 9.77 11.24
CA GLY A 72 2.81 9.44 11.62
C GLY A 72 3.00 8.06 12.22
N ALA A 73 2.03 7.16 12.07
CA ALA A 73 2.12 5.79 12.60
C ALA A 73 2.92 4.87 11.67
N ALA A 74 3.11 5.26 10.42
CA ALA A 74 3.92 4.51 9.46
C ALA A 74 4.59 5.47 8.47
N ARG A 75 5.71 5.02 7.91
CA ARG A 75 6.32 5.63 6.72
C ARG A 75 6.16 4.67 5.56
N PHE A 76 6.32 5.19 4.33
CA PHE A 76 6.23 4.35 3.15
C PHE A 76 7.41 4.56 2.21
N GLU A 77 7.69 3.54 1.42
CA GLU A 77 8.66 3.58 0.32
C GLU A 77 7.97 3.00 -0.91
N VAL A 78 8.14 3.66 -2.06
CA VAL A 78 7.60 3.20 -3.34
C VAL A 78 8.73 2.73 -4.22
N ILE A 79 8.64 1.50 -4.71
CA ILE A 79 9.59 0.92 -5.66
C ILE A 79 8.84 0.72 -6.98
N GLU A 80 9.32 1.35 -8.03
CA GLU A 80 8.77 1.14 -9.37
C GLU A 80 9.54 0.04 -10.08
N PHE A 81 8.81 -0.82 -10.83
CA PHE A 81 9.43 -1.86 -11.64
C PHE A 81 8.59 -2.13 -12.89
N ASN A 82 9.24 -2.67 -13.93
CA ASN A 82 8.55 -3.15 -15.11
C ASN A 82 8.13 -4.59 -14.90
N ALA A 83 6.83 -4.85 -14.96
CA ALA A 83 6.29 -6.22 -14.88
C ALA A 83 6.48 -6.89 -16.24
N SER A 84 7.71 -7.38 -16.52
CA SER A 84 8.07 -7.95 -17.81
C SER A 84 7.76 -9.45 -17.91
N GLN A 85 7.58 -10.13 -16.79
CA GLN A 85 7.21 -11.54 -16.72
C GLN A 85 6.14 -11.73 -15.65
N MET A 86 5.16 -12.58 -15.94
CA MET A 86 4.07 -12.82 -15.01
C MET A 86 3.44 -14.18 -15.31
N ARG A 87 2.82 -14.75 -14.30
CA ARG A 87 2.05 -15.98 -14.46
C ARG A 87 0.80 -15.69 -15.31
N ALA A 88 0.36 -16.70 -16.08
CA ALA A 88 -0.86 -16.60 -16.88
C ALA A 88 -2.05 -16.15 -16.00
N GLY A 89 -2.84 -15.23 -16.52
CA GLY A 89 -4.00 -14.67 -15.84
C GLY A 89 -3.70 -13.40 -15.05
N PHE A 90 -2.42 -13.04 -14.85
CA PHE A 90 -2.08 -11.85 -14.09
C PHE A 90 -2.09 -10.55 -14.91
N LYS A 91 -2.01 -10.65 -16.23
CA LYS A 91 -1.87 -9.47 -17.11
C LYS A 91 -2.93 -8.38 -16.87
N PRO A 92 -4.21 -8.69 -16.62
CA PRO A 92 -5.22 -7.64 -16.38
C PRO A 92 -4.90 -6.76 -15.16
N TYR A 93 -4.04 -7.20 -14.27
CA TYR A 93 -3.70 -6.48 -13.04
C TYR A 93 -2.42 -5.63 -13.18
N THR A 94 -1.84 -5.56 -14.35
CA THR A 94 -0.60 -4.80 -14.58
C THR A 94 -0.80 -3.40 -15.19
#